data_c93f877693b76934539f99468c9a9958
#
_entry.id   c93f877693b76934539f99468c9a9958
#
_cell.length_a   1.000
_cell.length_b   1.000
_cell.length_c   1.000
_cell.angle_alpha   90.00
_cell.angle_beta   90.00
_cell.angle_gamma   90.00
#
_symmetry.space_group_name_H-M   'P 1'
#
loop_
_entity.id
_entity.type
_entity.pdbx_description
1 polymer ?
#
loop_
_entity_poly.entity_id
_entity_poly.type
_entity_poly.pdbx_seq_one_letter_code
_entity_poly.pdbx_strand_id
1 'polypeptide(L)'
;MKPMDRPLISICIPTFNRCGQLEKTVQSVIRQPEFADGRAELVICDNASEDGTESCIRKIREQYPRILYSRNEKNIRDANFPNVLSLANGRLRKLNNDTLTLAPGALKMMCETVCRLDAVRPVVFWSNGFLKNPPEEMLDFRSFVTGASYWSTWIGAFSIWEEDCGGLRDDLRGCEKNLWQVRKTYELASEKNSCLIVNQKFGSIQEVPGKNISYGLYRIFYENFTGFLKPYLENGKISPTDYEKVERDLLFGFFMEWMIKLERRKDSFRYAEGENLKELIENRYKDKPYWEEFLKQYRRQKKLFVIRDGAKKVLGAKR
;
A
#
# COMPACT_ATOMS: atom_id res chain seq x y z
N MET A 1 26.28 -0.01 23.28
CA MET A 1 24.99 -0.78 23.24
C MET A 1 25.31 -2.21 22.83
N LYS A 2 24.81 -3.24 23.54
CA LYS A 2 24.87 -4.61 23.03
C LYS A 2 24.16 -4.65 21.67
N PRO A 3 24.70 -5.35 20.66
CA PRO A 3 23.99 -5.55 19.41
C PRO A 3 22.62 -6.18 19.74
N MET A 4 21.56 -5.61 19.21
CA MET A 4 20.23 -6.25 19.35
C MET A 4 20.28 -7.54 18.53
N ASP A 5 19.90 -8.67 19.13
CA ASP A 5 19.93 -9.98 18.47
C ASP A 5 19.06 -10.02 17.21
N ARG A 6 18.10 -9.10 17.08
CA ARG A 6 17.18 -8.97 15.93
C ARG A 6 16.78 -7.53 15.65
N PRO A 7 16.54 -7.15 14.37
CA PRO A 7 15.95 -5.86 14.04
C PRO A 7 14.55 -5.70 14.65
N LEU A 8 14.22 -4.48 15.06
CA LEU A 8 12.85 -4.15 15.50
C LEU A 8 11.89 -4.19 14.31
N ILE A 9 12.32 -3.63 13.18
CA ILE A 9 11.49 -3.56 11.98
C ILE A 9 12.28 -3.95 10.73
N SER A 10 11.64 -4.68 9.83
CA SER A 10 12.11 -4.92 8.47
C SER A 10 11.30 -4.13 7.47
N ILE A 11 11.97 -3.31 6.67
CA ILE A 11 11.39 -2.65 5.51
C ILE A 11 11.52 -3.58 4.32
N CYS A 12 10.40 -4.17 3.89
CA CYS A 12 10.33 -5.21 2.87
C CYS A 12 9.86 -4.60 1.54
N ILE A 13 10.71 -4.58 0.54
CA ILE A 13 10.46 -3.96 -0.77
C ILE A 13 10.34 -5.02 -1.85
N PRO A 14 9.13 -5.38 -2.30
CA PRO A 14 8.93 -6.09 -3.55
C PRO A 14 9.14 -5.12 -4.71
N THR A 15 9.92 -5.50 -5.73
CA THR A 15 10.20 -4.63 -6.88
C THR A 15 10.13 -5.38 -8.21
N PHE A 16 9.79 -4.66 -9.28
CA PHE A 16 9.81 -5.15 -10.66
C PHE A 16 9.98 -3.99 -11.64
N ASN A 17 11.10 -3.98 -12.39
CA ASN A 17 11.41 -2.99 -13.44
C ASN A 17 11.27 -1.54 -12.97
N ARG A 18 11.97 -1.17 -11.86
CA ARG A 18 11.92 0.16 -11.24
C ARG A 18 13.25 0.60 -10.64
N CYS A 19 14.34 0.31 -11.32
CA CYS A 19 15.70 0.59 -10.86
C CYS A 19 15.86 2.00 -10.27
N GLY A 20 15.47 3.05 -11.01
CA GLY A 20 15.67 4.44 -10.57
C GLY A 20 14.80 4.87 -9.37
N GLN A 21 13.57 4.35 -9.26
CA GLN A 21 12.71 4.62 -8.09
C GLN A 21 13.20 3.83 -6.88
N LEU A 22 13.53 2.56 -7.07
CA LEU A 22 14.06 1.69 -6.03
C LEU A 22 15.33 2.25 -5.42
N GLU A 23 16.28 2.72 -6.24
CA GLU A 23 17.52 3.34 -5.76
C GLU A 23 17.24 4.49 -4.78
N LYS A 24 16.35 5.42 -5.15
CA LYS A 24 15.96 6.53 -4.27
C LYS A 24 15.30 6.05 -2.99
N THR A 25 14.46 5.03 -3.08
CA THR A 25 13.79 4.43 -1.93
C THR A 25 14.81 3.76 -1.00
N VAL A 26 15.73 2.97 -1.52
CA VAL A 26 16.82 2.36 -0.76
C VAL A 26 17.67 3.43 -0.06
N GLN A 27 18.08 4.48 -0.78
CA GLN A 27 18.86 5.58 -0.22
C GLN A 27 18.13 6.28 0.95
N SER A 28 16.81 6.40 0.88
CA SER A 28 16.01 7.02 1.95
C SER A 28 15.95 6.17 3.24
N VAL A 29 16.16 4.86 3.11
CA VAL A 29 16.23 3.92 4.25
C VAL A 29 17.63 3.88 4.85
N ILE A 30 18.66 3.63 4.02
CA ILE A 30 20.04 3.39 4.50
C ILE A 30 20.72 4.61 5.11
N ARG A 31 20.23 5.83 4.80
CA ARG A 31 20.72 7.08 5.39
C ARG A 31 20.22 7.33 6.81
N GLN A 32 19.26 6.54 7.32
CA GLN A 32 18.72 6.74 8.66
C GLN A 32 19.54 5.98 9.71
N PRO A 33 19.74 6.56 10.92
CA PRO A 33 20.56 5.95 11.99
C PRO A 33 20.11 4.55 12.37
N GLU A 34 18.81 4.28 12.33
CA GLU A 34 18.21 3.01 12.73
C GLU A 34 18.61 1.85 11.80
N PHE A 35 18.89 2.15 10.52
CA PHE A 35 19.49 1.17 9.63
C PHE A 35 20.97 0.94 9.95
N ALA A 36 21.71 2.02 10.23
CA ALA A 36 23.14 1.93 10.52
C ALA A 36 23.43 1.14 11.81
N ASP A 37 22.62 1.31 12.85
CA ASP A 37 22.78 0.63 14.15
C ASP A 37 22.09 -0.75 14.23
N GLY A 38 21.37 -1.17 13.19
CA GLY A 38 20.75 -2.50 13.10
C GLY A 38 19.38 -2.63 13.70
N ARG A 39 18.77 -1.55 14.20
CA ARG A 39 17.37 -1.56 14.67
C ARG A 39 16.38 -1.73 13.51
N ALA A 40 16.74 -1.26 12.33
CA ALA A 40 15.97 -1.51 11.10
C ALA A 40 16.77 -2.35 10.10
N GLU A 41 16.08 -3.24 9.41
CA GLU A 41 16.58 -4.09 8.32
C GLU A 41 15.95 -3.66 6.99
N LEU A 42 16.67 -3.81 5.90
CA LEU A 42 16.16 -3.61 4.55
C LEU A 42 16.22 -4.92 3.77
N VAL A 43 15.06 -5.36 3.29
CA VAL A 43 14.90 -6.59 2.52
C VAL A 43 14.29 -6.25 1.17
N ILE A 44 14.93 -6.66 0.09
CA ILE A 44 14.50 -6.41 -1.29
C ILE A 44 14.30 -7.75 -1.98
N CYS A 45 13.12 -7.96 -2.57
CA CYS A 45 12.86 -9.10 -3.42
C CYS A 45 12.52 -8.63 -4.85
N ASP A 46 13.45 -8.87 -5.75
CA ASP A 46 13.35 -8.54 -7.16
C ASP A 46 12.57 -9.61 -7.92
N ASN A 47 11.49 -9.20 -8.53
CA ASN A 47 10.55 -10.08 -9.22
C ASN A 47 10.99 -10.39 -10.68
N ALA A 48 12.28 -10.70 -10.88
CA ALA A 48 12.91 -10.95 -12.17
C ALA A 48 12.96 -9.70 -13.08
N SER A 49 13.43 -8.55 -12.55
CA SER A 49 13.57 -7.31 -13.33
C SER A 49 14.61 -7.41 -14.45
N GLU A 50 14.38 -6.68 -15.55
CA GLU A 50 15.22 -6.63 -16.75
C GLU A 50 15.82 -5.23 -17.01
N ASP A 51 15.56 -4.25 -16.14
CA ASP A 51 15.90 -2.81 -16.29
C ASP A 51 17.19 -2.37 -15.57
N GLY A 52 18.04 -3.33 -15.19
CA GLY A 52 19.28 -3.04 -14.44
C GLY A 52 19.09 -2.95 -12.91
N THR A 53 17.92 -3.27 -12.37
CA THR A 53 17.62 -3.30 -10.92
C THR A 53 18.67 -4.13 -10.17
N GLU A 54 18.96 -5.34 -10.63
CA GLU A 54 19.94 -6.25 -9.98
C GLU A 54 21.33 -5.60 -9.87
N SER A 55 21.85 -5.04 -10.96
CA SER A 55 23.19 -4.43 -10.98
C SER A 55 23.26 -3.19 -10.09
N CYS A 56 22.18 -2.40 -10.04
CA CYS A 56 22.08 -1.24 -9.15
C CYS A 56 22.14 -1.66 -7.67
N ILE A 57 21.36 -2.65 -7.27
CA ILE A 57 21.34 -3.11 -5.87
C ILE A 57 22.65 -3.81 -5.48
N ARG A 58 23.27 -4.56 -6.38
CA ARG A 58 24.61 -5.15 -6.13
C ARG A 58 25.64 -4.09 -5.77
N LYS A 59 25.73 -2.98 -6.52
CA LYS A 59 26.65 -1.86 -6.22
C LYS A 59 26.37 -1.22 -4.86
N ILE A 60 25.10 -1.03 -4.52
CA ILE A 60 24.74 -0.47 -3.20
C ILE A 60 25.16 -1.44 -2.08
N ARG A 61 25.00 -2.75 -2.28
CA ARG A 61 25.36 -3.77 -1.29
C ARG A 61 26.87 -3.88 -1.03
N GLU A 62 27.71 -3.50 -1.98
CA GLU A 62 29.17 -3.41 -1.75
C GLU A 62 29.50 -2.48 -0.57
N GLN A 63 28.75 -1.38 -0.42
CA GLN A 63 28.91 -0.43 0.68
C GLN A 63 28.01 -0.77 1.90
N TYR A 64 26.88 -1.43 1.64
CA TYR A 64 25.86 -1.76 2.66
C TYR A 64 25.53 -3.27 2.64
N PRO A 65 26.46 -4.16 3.06
CA PRO A 65 26.31 -5.61 2.92
C PRO A 65 25.13 -6.20 3.73
N ARG A 66 24.60 -5.45 4.69
CA ARG A 66 23.43 -5.86 5.50
C ARG A 66 22.08 -5.76 4.76
N ILE A 67 22.04 -5.20 3.56
CA ILE A 67 20.84 -5.25 2.74
C ILE A 67 20.61 -6.70 2.28
N LEU A 68 19.48 -7.28 2.66
CA LEU A 68 19.07 -8.57 2.15
C LEU A 68 18.45 -8.37 0.74
N TYR A 69 19.01 -9.08 -0.24
CA TYR A 69 18.53 -9.05 -1.61
C TYR A 69 18.33 -10.47 -2.12
N SER A 70 17.16 -10.72 -2.64
CA SER A 70 16.81 -11.95 -3.34
C SER A 70 16.20 -11.61 -4.70
N ARG A 71 16.40 -12.47 -5.69
CA ARG A 71 15.82 -12.33 -7.02
C ARG A 71 15.08 -13.61 -7.38
N ASN A 72 13.83 -13.46 -7.82
CA ASN A 72 13.02 -14.58 -8.31
C ASN A 72 13.51 -15.02 -9.70
N GLU A 73 13.34 -16.27 -10.04
CA GLU A 73 13.65 -16.79 -11.38
C GLU A 73 12.72 -16.23 -12.46
N LYS A 74 11.48 -15.92 -12.08
CA LYS A 74 10.43 -15.35 -12.93
C LYS A 74 9.56 -14.37 -12.15
N ASN A 75 8.81 -13.53 -12.87
CA ASN A 75 7.83 -12.64 -12.24
C ASN A 75 6.65 -13.45 -11.68
N ILE A 76 6.57 -13.50 -10.35
CA ILE A 76 5.51 -14.20 -9.59
C ILE A 76 4.38 -13.27 -9.13
N ARG A 77 4.34 -12.02 -9.64
CA ARG A 77 3.32 -11.00 -9.31
C ARG A 77 3.16 -10.79 -7.80
N ASP A 78 1.93 -10.81 -7.28
CA ASP A 78 1.61 -10.55 -5.86
C ASP A 78 2.19 -11.60 -4.90
N ALA A 79 2.52 -12.81 -5.37
CA ALA A 79 3.24 -13.80 -4.56
C ALA A 79 4.63 -13.29 -4.10
N ASN A 80 5.13 -12.20 -4.69
CA ASN A 80 6.34 -11.53 -4.22
C ASN A 80 6.16 -10.79 -2.88
N PHE A 81 4.92 -10.49 -2.46
CA PHE A 81 4.64 -9.86 -1.16
C PHE A 81 4.89 -10.81 0.01
N PRO A 82 4.24 -11.99 0.09
CA PRO A 82 4.57 -12.96 1.13
C PRO A 82 6.03 -13.45 1.01
N ASN A 83 6.59 -13.54 -0.21
CA ASN A 83 7.97 -13.96 -0.41
C ASN A 83 8.95 -12.98 0.25
N VAL A 84 8.89 -11.67 -0.04
CA VAL A 84 9.80 -10.69 0.58
C VAL A 84 9.65 -10.62 2.10
N LEU A 85 8.42 -10.76 2.62
CA LEU A 85 8.16 -10.79 4.06
C LEU A 85 8.76 -12.05 4.72
N SER A 86 8.75 -13.20 4.05
CA SER A 86 9.32 -14.43 4.58
C SER A 86 10.86 -14.39 4.73
N LEU A 87 11.53 -13.56 3.95
CA LEU A 87 12.98 -13.37 3.98
C LEU A 87 13.46 -12.48 5.14
N ALA A 88 12.56 -11.74 5.76
CA ALA A 88 12.87 -10.75 6.77
C ALA A 88 13.03 -11.35 8.17
N ASN A 89 13.80 -10.67 9.05
CA ASN A 89 14.11 -11.12 10.41
C ASN A 89 13.57 -10.21 11.52
N GLY A 90 13.04 -9.02 11.14
CA GLY A 90 12.51 -8.06 12.11
C GLY A 90 11.31 -8.57 12.89
N ARG A 91 11.11 -8.02 14.11
CA ARG A 91 9.93 -8.33 14.94
C ARG A 91 8.64 -7.92 14.24
N LEU A 92 8.62 -6.73 13.61
CA LEU A 92 7.56 -6.30 12.71
C LEU A 92 8.12 -6.21 11.28
N ARG A 93 7.44 -6.80 10.31
CA ARG A 93 7.82 -6.80 8.90
C ARG A 93 6.84 -5.95 8.12
N LYS A 94 7.32 -4.87 7.51
CA LYS A 94 6.49 -3.87 6.84
C LYS A 94 6.73 -3.89 5.34
N LEU A 95 5.66 -4.07 4.53
CA LEU A 95 5.74 -3.85 3.09
C LEU A 95 5.99 -2.37 2.78
N ASN A 96 6.86 -2.10 1.83
CA ASN A 96 7.13 -0.76 1.34
C ASN A 96 7.14 -0.78 -0.19
N ASN A 97 6.41 0.13 -0.82
CA ASN A 97 6.48 0.25 -2.27
C ASN A 97 7.88 0.67 -2.70
N ASP A 98 8.37 0.13 -3.81
CA ASP A 98 9.64 0.55 -4.43
C ASP A 98 9.67 2.03 -4.86
N THR A 99 8.50 2.68 -4.87
CA THR A 99 8.29 4.10 -5.15
C THR A 99 8.05 4.95 -3.91
N LEU A 100 8.08 4.40 -2.70
CA LEU A 100 7.83 5.11 -1.45
C LEU A 100 9.14 5.39 -0.73
N THR A 101 9.63 6.63 -0.84
CA THR A 101 10.79 7.11 -0.06
C THR A 101 10.37 7.43 1.36
N LEU A 102 11.20 7.05 2.35
CA LEU A 102 10.97 7.38 3.74
C LEU A 102 11.48 8.79 4.07
N ALA A 103 10.73 9.53 4.87
CA ALA A 103 11.15 10.83 5.40
C ALA A 103 12.23 10.65 6.48
N PRO A 104 13.10 11.65 6.71
CA PRO A 104 14.03 11.63 7.85
C PRO A 104 13.28 11.40 9.16
N GLY A 105 13.78 10.49 10.01
CA GLY A 105 13.15 10.11 11.27
C GLY A 105 11.98 9.11 11.15
N ALA A 106 11.62 8.67 9.96
CA ALA A 106 10.56 7.68 9.79
C ALA A 106 10.91 6.34 10.45
N LEU A 107 12.14 5.86 10.30
CA LEU A 107 12.58 4.63 10.97
C LEU A 107 12.59 4.75 12.47
N LYS A 108 12.98 5.93 13.01
CA LYS A 108 12.91 6.20 14.45
C LYS A 108 11.49 6.02 14.98
N MET A 109 10.54 6.70 14.38
CA MET A 109 9.11 6.61 14.75
C MET A 109 8.60 5.16 14.64
N MET A 110 8.95 4.43 13.56
CA MET A 110 8.55 3.04 13.39
C MET A 110 9.17 2.12 14.46
N CYS A 111 10.46 2.27 14.78
CA CYS A 111 11.12 1.49 15.83
C CYS A 111 10.51 1.77 17.22
N GLU A 112 10.23 3.04 17.55
CA GLU A 112 9.57 3.42 18.80
C GLU A 112 8.16 2.81 18.89
N THR A 113 7.41 2.81 17.80
CA THR A 113 6.09 2.16 17.73
C THR A 113 6.20 0.67 17.97
N VAL A 114 7.15 -0.03 17.34
CA VAL A 114 7.38 -1.47 17.56
C VAL A 114 7.71 -1.76 19.01
N CYS A 115 8.65 -1.01 19.62
CA CYS A 115 9.01 -1.19 21.02
C CYS A 115 7.81 -1.04 21.96
N ARG A 116 6.98 -0.03 21.74
CA ARG A 116 5.79 0.24 22.55
C ARG A 116 4.73 -0.84 22.44
N LEU A 117 4.62 -1.48 21.27
CA LEU A 117 3.59 -2.47 20.97
C LEU A 117 4.03 -3.93 21.18
N ASP A 118 5.30 -4.18 21.52
CA ASP A 118 5.87 -5.54 21.55
C ASP A 118 5.15 -6.50 22.51
N ALA A 119 4.51 -5.99 23.56
CA ALA A 119 3.74 -6.81 24.50
C ALA A 119 2.32 -7.17 24.02
N VAL A 120 1.71 -6.32 23.17
CA VAL A 120 0.29 -6.48 22.75
C VAL A 120 0.13 -6.89 21.29
N ARG A 121 1.09 -6.57 20.46
CA ARG A 121 1.22 -6.95 19.05
C ARG A 121 -0.07 -6.86 18.22
N PRO A 122 -0.76 -5.70 18.21
CA PRO A 122 -1.95 -5.50 17.38
C PRO A 122 -1.57 -5.55 15.90
N VAL A 123 -2.55 -5.63 15.01
CA VAL A 123 -2.31 -5.33 13.59
C VAL A 123 -1.91 -3.86 13.48
N VAL A 124 -0.77 -3.56 12.85
CA VAL A 124 -0.29 -2.18 12.66
C VAL A 124 -0.47 -1.77 11.21
N PHE A 125 -1.27 -0.73 10.99
CA PHE A 125 -1.61 -0.18 9.68
C PHE A 125 -1.02 1.22 9.51
N TRP A 126 -0.11 1.39 8.55
CA TRP A 126 0.65 2.62 8.30
C TRP A 126 0.01 3.46 7.20
N SER A 127 -0.89 4.38 7.52
CA SER A 127 -1.66 5.11 6.52
C SER A 127 -0.97 6.34 5.92
N ASN A 128 0.23 6.71 6.39
CA ASN A 128 1.04 7.81 5.83
C ASN A 128 0.32 9.19 5.81
N GLY A 129 -0.61 9.42 6.73
CA GLY A 129 -1.39 10.67 6.77
C GLY A 129 -2.49 10.77 5.71
N PHE A 130 -2.87 9.66 5.07
CA PHE A 130 -3.91 9.67 4.04
C PHE A 130 -5.34 9.63 4.62
N LEU A 131 -5.50 9.21 5.86
CA LEU A 131 -6.77 9.11 6.52
C LEU A 131 -7.14 10.41 7.25
N LYS A 132 -8.42 10.56 7.57
CA LYS A 132 -8.91 11.65 8.43
C LYS A 132 -8.86 11.30 9.94
N ASN A 133 -8.25 10.16 10.27
CA ASN A 133 -8.08 9.67 11.62
C ASN A 133 -7.07 10.53 12.40
N PRO A 134 -7.07 10.44 13.75
CA PRO A 134 -5.98 10.94 14.58
C PRO A 134 -4.60 10.39 14.14
N PRO A 135 -3.48 10.99 14.59
CA PRO A 135 -2.14 10.50 14.27
C PRO A 135 -1.92 9.02 14.63
N GLU A 136 -2.57 8.54 15.68
CA GLU A 136 -2.64 7.13 16.08
C GLU A 136 -4.02 6.82 16.66
N GLU A 137 -4.57 5.66 16.32
CA GLU A 137 -5.87 5.22 16.81
C GLU A 137 -5.93 3.70 16.94
N MET A 138 -6.27 3.21 18.16
CA MET A 138 -6.49 1.78 18.41
C MET A 138 -7.95 1.44 18.19
N LEU A 139 -8.22 0.43 17.36
CA LEU A 139 -9.53 0.07 16.88
C LEU A 139 -9.77 -1.44 17.01
N ASP A 140 -11.04 -1.83 17.18
CA ASP A 140 -11.48 -3.19 16.91
C ASP A 140 -11.56 -3.47 15.40
N PHE A 141 -11.81 -4.72 15.02
CA PHE A 141 -11.88 -5.12 13.62
C PHE A 141 -12.90 -4.32 12.81
N ARG A 142 -14.12 -4.14 13.33
CA ARG A 142 -15.21 -3.43 12.65
C ARG A 142 -14.85 -1.97 12.39
N SER A 143 -14.37 -1.30 13.42
CA SER A 143 -13.92 0.10 13.34
C SER A 143 -12.71 0.26 12.43
N PHE A 144 -11.79 -0.70 12.43
CA PHE A 144 -10.66 -0.73 11.52
C PHE A 144 -11.10 -0.85 10.05
N VAL A 145 -12.02 -1.76 9.72
CA VAL A 145 -12.54 -1.92 8.34
C VAL A 145 -13.13 -0.62 7.84
N THR A 146 -13.94 0.07 8.64
CA THR A 146 -14.58 1.34 8.26
C THR A 146 -13.63 2.53 8.30
N GLY A 147 -12.63 2.53 9.16
CA GLY A 147 -11.62 3.58 9.31
C GLY A 147 -10.53 3.54 8.23
N ALA A 148 -9.99 2.36 7.94
CA ALA A 148 -9.02 2.16 6.87
C ALA A 148 -9.67 2.17 5.49
N SER A 149 -10.92 1.66 5.39
CA SER A 149 -11.70 1.60 4.17
C SER A 149 -10.87 1.10 2.97
N TYR A 150 -11.01 1.68 1.79
CA TYR A 150 -10.26 1.29 0.58
C TYR A 150 -8.74 1.53 0.68
N TRP A 151 -8.27 2.32 1.64
CA TRP A 151 -6.84 2.49 1.86
C TRP A 151 -6.14 1.20 2.31
N SER A 152 -6.90 0.21 2.80
CA SER A 152 -6.38 -1.13 3.07
C SER A 152 -5.79 -1.82 1.83
N THR A 153 -6.13 -1.35 0.62
CA THR A 153 -5.53 -1.82 -0.64
C THR A 153 -4.11 -1.29 -0.86
N TRP A 154 -3.69 -0.25 -0.12
CA TRP A 154 -2.36 0.32 -0.30
C TRP A 154 -1.29 -0.57 0.34
N ILE A 155 -0.38 -1.08 -0.48
CA ILE A 155 0.69 -2.02 -0.08
C ILE A 155 1.56 -1.45 1.04
N GLY A 156 1.89 -0.15 0.96
CA GLY A 156 2.74 0.53 1.95
C GLY A 156 2.15 0.64 3.36
N ALA A 157 0.87 0.31 3.54
CA ALA A 157 0.23 0.31 4.85
C ALA A 157 0.39 -1.02 5.60
N PHE A 158 0.67 -2.11 4.90
CA PHE A 158 0.71 -3.47 5.46
C PHE A 158 1.94 -3.69 6.34
N SER A 159 1.72 -4.27 7.50
CA SER A 159 2.77 -4.91 8.30
C SER A 159 2.26 -6.14 9.04
N ILE A 160 3.19 -7.01 9.44
CA ILE A 160 2.92 -8.29 10.08
C ILE A 160 3.98 -8.59 11.14
N TRP A 161 3.56 -9.06 12.31
CA TRP A 161 4.47 -9.49 13.35
C TRP A 161 5.13 -10.83 13.03
N GLU A 162 6.31 -11.07 13.57
CA GLU A 162 7.09 -12.28 13.32
C GLU A 162 6.33 -13.59 13.65
N GLU A 163 5.52 -13.58 14.70
CA GLU A 163 4.70 -14.74 15.11
C GLU A 163 3.63 -15.10 14.09
N ASP A 164 3.13 -14.11 13.33
CA ASP A 164 2.10 -14.29 12.30
C ASP A 164 2.71 -14.67 10.93
N CYS A 165 4.04 -14.82 10.86
CA CYS A 165 4.75 -15.09 9.59
C CYS A 165 4.89 -16.59 9.26
N GLY A 166 4.40 -17.46 10.12
CA GLY A 166 4.44 -18.90 9.83
C GLY A 166 3.74 -19.25 8.52
N GLY A 167 4.43 -19.99 7.63
CA GLY A 167 3.86 -20.43 6.34
C GLY A 167 3.60 -19.31 5.31
N LEU A 168 4.10 -18.09 5.52
CA LEU A 168 3.84 -16.94 4.62
C LEU A 168 4.20 -17.24 3.16
N ARG A 169 5.33 -17.92 2.93
CA ARG A 169 5.81 -18.20 1.57
C ARG A 169 4.86 -19.06 0.76
N ASP A 170 4.11 -19.92 1.44
CA ASP A 170 3.17 -20.86 0.84
C ASP A 170 1.71 -20.34 0.87
N ASP A 171 1.45 -19.24 1.59
CA ASP A 171 0.12 -18.61 1.66
C ASP A 171 -0.10 -17.69 0.46
N LEU A 172 -0.46 -18.28 -0.67
CA LEU A 172 -0.70 -17.58 -1.95
C LEU A 172 -2.17 -17.19 -2.15
N ARG A 173 -3.05 -17.45 -1.19
CA ARG A 173 -4.48 -17.07 -1.28
C ARG A 173 -4.62 -15.56 -1.40
N GLY A 174 -5.38 -15.11 -2.39
CA GLY A 174 -5.58 -13.69 -2.70
C GLY A 174 -4.54 -13.08 -3.66
N CYS A 175 -3.45 -13.80 -3.99
CA CYS A 175 -2.51 -13.36 -5.03
C CYS A 175 -3.19 -13.30 -6.40
N GLU A 176 -4.09 -14.23 -6.68
CA GLU A 176 -4.89 -14.27 -7.92
C GLU A 176 -5.84 -13.07 -8.07
N LYS A 177 -6.17 -12.43 -6.93
CA LYS A 177 -7.00 -11.21 -6.87
C LYS A 177 -6.19 -9.91 -6.85
N ASN A 178 -4.87 -9.97 -6.90
CA ASN A 178 -3.94 -8.84 -6.83
C ASN A 178 -4.05 -8.00 -5.54
N LEU A 179 -4.53 -8.59 -4.44
CA LEU A 179 -4.75 -7.94 -3.15
C LEU A 179 -4.44 -8.87 -1.98
N TRP A 180 -3.35 -9.64 -2.08
CA TRP A 180 -2.91 -10.55 -1.03
C TRP A 180 -2.84 -9.89 0.35
N GLN A 181 -2.28 -8.68 0.42
CA GLN A 181 -2.12 -7.91 1.66
C GLN A 181 -3.46 -7.53 2.31
N VAL A 182 -4.51 -7.31 1.51
CA VAL A 182 -5.85 -6.99 2.03
C VAL A 182 -6.45 -8.18 2.76
N ARG A 183 -6.43 -9.35 2.09
CA ARG A 183 -6.91 -10.59 2.69
C ARG A 183 -6.19 -10.88 4.01
N LYS A 184 -4.84 -10.84 3.97
CA LYS A 184 -4.03 -11.12 5.17
C LYS A 184 -4.27 -10.10 6.29
N THR A 185 -4.41 -8.82 5.95
CA THR A 185 -4.75 -7.78 6.94
C THR A 185 -6.09 -8.08 7.63
N TYR A 186 -7.13 -8.42 6.85
CA TYR A 186 -8.47 -8.66 7.42
C TYR A 186 -8.53 -9.98 8.21
N GLU A 187 -7.81 -11.03 7.81
CA GLU A 187 -7.67 -12.24 8.61
C GLU A 187 -7.08 -11.92 10.00
N LEU A 188 -5.90 -11.31 10.03
CA LEU A 188 -5.22 -10.96 11.29
C LEU A 188 -6.04 -9.96 12.12
N ALA A 189 -6.62 -8.95 11.50
CA ALA A 189 -7.44 -7.97 12.19
C ALA A 189 -8.69 -8.59 12.81
N SER A 190 -9.32 -9.53 12.10
CA SER A 190 -10.50 -10.27 12.59
C SER A 190 -10.18 -11.27 13.70
N GLU A 191 -8.97 -11.85 13.71
CA GLU A 191 -8.49 -12.79 14.72
C GLU A 191 -8.05 -12.05 16.00
N LYS A 192 -7.19 -11.04 15.86
CA LYS A 192 -6.66 -10.27 16.99
C LYS A 192 -7.66 -9.28 17.58
N ASN A 193 -8.62 -8.83 16.80
CA ASN A 193 -9.61 -7.78 17.14
C ASN A 193 -8.98 -6.53 17.77
N SER A 194 -7.73 -6.26 17.42
CA SER A 194 -6.92 -5.15 17.92
C SER A 194 -6.05 -4.63 16.79
N CYS A 195 -6.31 -3.42 16.32
CA CYS A 195 -5.66 -2.79 15.17
C CYS A 195 -5.21 -1.37 15.54
N LEU A 196 -3.95 -1.04 15.30
CA LEU A 196 -3.45 0.32 15.40
C LEU A 196 -3.35 0.94 14.00
N ILE A 197 -4.06 2.03 13.76
CA ILE A 197 -3.81 2.90 12.61
C ILE A 197 -2.76 3.94 13.01
N VAL A 198 -1.60 3.93 12.35
CA VAL A 198 -0.58 4.98 12.44
C VAL A 198 -0.77 5.92 11.25
N ASN A 199 -1.41 7.06 11.50
CA ASN A 199 -1.78 8.06 10.48
C ASN A 199 -0.81 9.24 10.39
N GLN A 200 0.44 9.02 10.80
CA GLN A 200 1.51 10.01 10.66
C GLN A 200 2.14 9.90 9.27
N LYS A 201 2.49 11.04 8.68
CA LYS A 201 3.21 11.06 7.41
C LYS A 201 4.65 10.60 7.61
N PHE A 202 5.03 9.51 6.98
CA PHE A 202 6.36 8.93 7.10
C PHE A 202 7.13 8.85 5.77
N GLY A 203 6.50 9.24 4.63
CA GLY A 203 7.15 9.12 3.34
C GLY A 203 6.46 9.88 2.23
N SER A 204 7.07 9.81 1.05
CA SER A 204 6.57 10.44 -0.18
C SER A 204 6.57 9.45 -1.33
N ILE A 205 5.47 9.42 -2.10
CA ILE A 205 5.33 8.54 -3.27
C ILE A 205 5.97 9.23 -4.48
N GLN A 206 6.88 8.52 -5.14
CA GLN A 206 7.52 8.98 -6.38
C GLN A 206 6.57 8.79 -7.55
N GLU A 207 6.62 9.72 -8.52
CA GLU A 207 5.93 9.54 -9.78
C GLU A 207 6.62 8.45 -10.62
N VAL A 208 5.81 7.65 -11.33
CA VAL A 208 6.28 6.65 -12.29
C VAL A 208 5.78 7.07 -13.67
N PRO A 209 6.62 7.69 -14.48
CA PRO A 209 6.26 8.06 -15.85
C PRO A 209 5.85 6.83 -16.66
N GLY A 210 4.79 6.95 -17.47
CA GLY A 210 4.36 5.87 -18.37
C GLY A 210 3.83 4.61 -17.65
N LYS A 211 3.34 4.74 -16.41
CA LYS A 211 2.79 3.61 -15.64
C LYS A 211 1.72 2.89 -16.47
N ASN A 212 2.04 1.68 -16.89
CA ASN A 212 1.08 0.79 -17.53
C ASN A 212 0.26 0.08 -16.45
N ILE A 213 -1.06 0.27 -16.45
CA ILE A 213 -1.97 -0.46 -15.59
C ILE A 213 -2.53 -1.61 -16.42
N SER A 214 -1.91 -2.77 -16.29
CA SER A 214 -2.26 -3.98 -17.03
C SER A 214 -3.49 -4.74 -16.50
N TYR A 215 -4.17 -4.17 -15.48
CA TYR A 215 -5.34 -4.79 -14.85
C TYR A 215 -6.52 -3.81 -14.79
N GLY A 216 -7.75 -4.35 -14.76
CA GLY A 216 -8.97 -3.57 -14.61
C GLY A 216 -9.11 -2.95 -13.22
N LEU A 217 -9.35 -1.64 -13.15
CA LEU A 217 -9.52 -0.94 -11.87
C LEU A 217 -10.78 -1.38 -11.14
N TYR A 218 -11.90 -1.54 -11.86
CA TYR A 218 -13.15 -1.97 -11.26
C TYR A 218 -13.03 -3.39 -10.70
N ARG A 219 -12.47 -4.31 -11.48
CA ARG A 219 -12.27 -5.69 -11.07
C ARG A 219 -11.44 -5.80 -9.80
N ILE A 220 -10.29 -5.10 -9.73
CA ILE A 220 -9.40 -5.20 -8.56
C ILE A 220 -9.99 -4.45 -7.36
N PHE A 221 -10.31 -3.17 -7.52
CA PHE A 221 -10.62 -2.29 -6.39
C PHE A 221 -12.10 -2.31 -6.00
N TYR A 222 -13.01 -2.84 -6.85
CA TYR A 222 -14.38 -3.10 -6.45
C TYR A 222 -14.61 -4.60 -6.20
N GLU A 223 -14.60 -5.44 -7.23
CA GLU A 223 -15.02 -6.83 -7.11
C GLU A 223 -14.15 -7.65 -6.16
N ASN A 224 -12.81 -7.58 -6.35
CA ASN A 224 -11.89 -8.34 -5.52
C ASN A 224 -11.81 -7.78 -4.09
N PHE A 225 -11.69 -6.45 -3.95
CA PHE A 225 -11.60 -5.79 -2.65
C PHE A 225 -12.86 -6.02 -1.80
N THR A 226 -14.03 -5.69 -2.34
CA THR A 226 -15.29 -5.89 -1.59
C THR A 226 -15.61 -7.37 -1.38
N GLY A 227 -15.12 -8.23 -2.28
CA GLY A 227 -15.20 -9.68 -2.15
C GLY A 227 -14.49 -10.22 -0.89
N PHE A 228 -13.42 -9.57 -0.42
CA PHE A 228 -12.78 -9.93 0.84
C PHE A 228 -13.57 -9.50 2.07
N LEU A 229 -14.51 -8.56 1.95
CA LEU A 229 -15.37 -8.13 3.05
C LEU A 229 -16.62 -9.01 3.21
N LYS A 230 -17.07 -9.68 2.14
CA LYS A 230 -18.32 -10.46 2.15
C LYS A 230 -18.37 -11.54 3.24
N PRO A 231 -17.32 -12.35 3.49
CA PRO A 231 -17.36 -13.33 4.57
C PRO A 231 -17.58 -12.71 5.96
N TYR A 232 -17.06 -11.50 6.18
CA TYR A 232 -17.22 -10.78 7.46
C TYR A 232 -18.61 -10.12 7.58
N LEU A 233 -19.24 -9.77 6.46
CA LEU A 233 -20.63 -9.34 6.42
C LEU A 233 -21.58 -10.53 6.70
N GLU A 234 -21.35 -11.67 6.06
CA GLU A 234 -22.16 -12.88 6.19
C GLU A 234 -22.12 -13.48 7.60
N ASN A 235 -20.98 -13.41 8.28
CA ASN A 235 -20.83 -13.88 9.67
C ASN A 235 -21.10 -12.81 10.74
N GLY A 236 -21.55 -11.60 10.33
CA GLY A 236 -21.94 -10.52 11.23
C GLY A 236 -20.80 -9.77 11.92
N LYS A 237 -19.54 -9.99 11.55
CA LYS A 237 -18.40 -9.22 12.08
C LYS A 237 -18.39 -7.76 11.60
N ILE A 238 -19.01 -7.48 10.45
CA ILE A 238 -19.34 -6.12 9.99
C ILE A 238 -20.84 -6.08 9.63
N SER A 239 -21.46 -4.91 9.78
CA SER A 239 -22.86 -4.74 9.44
C SER A 239 -23.04 -4.36 7.95
N PRO A 240 -24.29 -4.47 7.40
CA PRO A 240 -24.59 -3.94 6.08
C PRO A 240 -24.26 -2.44 5.93
N THR A 241 -24.46 -1.66 7.01
CA THR A 241 -24.11 -0.23 7.02
C THR A 241 -22.60 0.01 6.94
N ASP A 242 -21.79 -0.83 7.61
CA ASP A 242 -20.32 -0.75 7.51
C ASP A 242 -19.84 -1.07 6.10
N TYR A 243 -20.39 -2.12 5.50
CA TYR A 243 -20.09 -2.50 4.13
C TYR A 243 -20.47 -1.39 3.14
N GLU A 244 -21.66 -0.80 3.28
CA GLU A 244 -22.12 0.31 2.44
C GLU A 244 -21.26 1.56 2.62
N LYS A 245 -20.78 1.84 3.84
CA LYS A 245 -19.83 2.93 4.09
C LYS A 245 -18.54 2.72 3.30
N VAL A 246 -17.98 1.51 3.29
CA VAL A 246 -16.76 1.20 2.52
C VAL A 246 -17.01 1.35 1.01
N GLU A 247 -18.16 0.88 0.49
CA GLU A 247 -18.54 1.09 -0.92
C GLU A 247 -18.65 2.58 -1.27
N ARG A 248 -19.24 3.38 -0.39
CA ARG A 248 -19.36 4.83 -0.58
C ARG A 248 -18.00 5.51 -0.56
N ASP A 249 -17.14 5.18 0.39
CA ASP A 249 -15.78 5.72 0.47
C ASP A 249 -14.96 5.37 -0.79
N LEU A 250 -15.10 4.15 -1.29
CA LEU A 250 -14.46 3.69 -2.52
C LEU A 250 -14.92 4.53 -3.74
N LEU A 251 -16.23 4.79 -3.85
CA LEU A 251 -16.79 5.60 -4.92
C LEU A 251 -16.31 7.05 -4.87
N PHE A 252 -16.44 7.71 -3.71
CA PHE A 252 -16.15 9.14 -3.53
C PHE A 252 -14.64 9.45 -3.41
N GLY A 253 -13.85 8.51 -2.94
CA GLY A 253 -12.40 8.64 -2.83
C GLY A 253 -11.70 8.10 -4.08
N PHE A 254 -11.61 6.79 -4.18
CA PHE A 254 -10.80 6.11 -5.19
C PHE A 254 -11.34 6.28 -6.61
N PHE A 255 -12.59 5.89 -6.88
CA PHE A 255 -13.12 5.91 -8.25
C PHE A 255 -13.31 7.33 -8.79
N MET A 256 -13.76 8.28 -7.97
CA MET A 256 -13.86 9.68 -8.40
C MET A 256 -12.51 10.20 -8.92
N GLU A 257 -11.44 9.95 -8.17
CA GLU A 257 -10.10 10.40 -8.55
C GLU A 257 -9.61 9.74 -9.86
N TRP A 258 -9.80 8.41 -9.97
CA TRP A 258 -9.40 7.67 -11.16
C TRP A 258 -10.21 8.05 -12.39
N MET A 259 -11.53 8.20 -12.30
CA MET A 259 -12.37 8.65 -13.40
C MET A 259 -11.91 10.01 -13.94
N ILE A 260 -11.57 10.96 -13.03
CA ILE A 260 -11.07 12.28 -13.44
C ILE A 260 -9.68 12.15 -14.11
N LYS A 261 -8.77 11.38 -13.52
CA LYS A 261 -7.42 11.17 -14.08
C LYS A 261 -7.47 10.59 -15.50
N LEU A 262 -8.36 9.64 -15.72
CA LEU A 262 -8.45 8.93 -16.99
C LEU A 262 -9.05 9.74 -18.11
N GLU A 263 -10.09 10.50 -17.81
CA GLU A 263 -10.65 11.42 -18.80
C GLU A 263 -9.63 12.47 -19.26
N ARG A 264 -8.63 12.77 -18.40
CA ARG A 264 -7.70 13.88 -18.63
C ARG A 264 -6.31 13.49 -19.09
N ARG A 265 -5.85 12.30 -18.73
CA ARG A 265 -4.50 11.79 -19.04
C ARG A 265 -4.56 10.56 -19.94
N LYS A 266 -5.34 10.63 -21.01
CA LYS A 266 -5.53 9.51 -21.96
C LYS A 266 -4.23 8.89 -22.45
N ASP A 267 -3.15 9.67 -22.53
CA ASP A 267 -1.85 9.22 -23.05
C ASP A 267 -0.89 8.68 -21.98
N SER A 268 -1.19 8.92 -20.68
CA SER A 268 -0.29 8.58 -19.57
C SER A 268 -0.64 7.27 -18.86
N PHE A 269 -1.86 6.76 -19.04
CA PHE A 269 -2.33 5.52 -18.39
C PHE A 269 -2.99 4.64 -19.44
N ARG A 270 -2.40 3.46 -19.68
CA ARG A 270 -3.04 2.41 -20.46
C ARG A 270 -3.79 1.48 -19.50
N TYR A 271 -5.06 1.24 -19.78
CA TYR A 271 -5.87 0.22 -19.08
C TYR A 271 -5.73 -1.14 -19.72
N ALA A 272 -6.13 -2.16 -18.96
CA ALA A 272 -6.49 -3.42 -19.57
C ALA A 272 -7.57 -3.17 -20.64
N GLU A 273 -7.33 -3.59 -21.87
CA GLU A 273 -8.27 -3.46 -22.97
C GLU A 273 -9.63 -4.04 -22.53
N GLY A 274 -10.69 -3.28 -22.70
CA GLY A 274 -12.07 -3.72 -22.48
C GLY A 274 -12.76 -3.25 -21.20
N GLU A 275 -12.10 -2.57 -20.25
CA GLU A 275 -12.78 -2.05 -19.06
C GLU A 275 -13.30 -0.63 -19.28
N ASN A 276 -14.63 -0.46 -19.43
CA ASN A 276 -15.27 0.85 -19.36
C ASN A 276 -15.61 1.21 -17.91
N LEU A 277 -14.62 1.77 -17.17
CA LEU A 277 -14.77 2.09 -15.76
C LEU A 277 -16.02 2.94 -15.47
N LYS A 278 -16.32 3.94 -16.31
CA LYS A 278 -17.46 4.83 -16.09
C LYS A 278 -18.79 4.08 -16.14
N GLU A 279 -18.97 3.22 -17.14
CA GLU A 279 -20.18 2.40 -17.30
C GLU A 279 -20.34 1.41 -16.14
N LEU A 280 -19.26 0.75 -15.73
CA LEU A 280 -19.27 -0.19 -14.62
C LEU A 280 -19.64 0.51 -13.28
N ILE A 281 -19.12 1.70 -13.04
CA ILE A 281 -19.47 2.51 -11.87
C ILE A 281 -20.93 2.95 -11.91
N GLU A 282 -21.41 3.45 -13.06
CA GLU A 282 -22.82 3.84 -13.24
C GLU A 282 -23.76 2.65 -13.00
N ASN A 283 -23.51 1.50 -13.63
CA ASN A 283 -24.32 0.29 -13.46
C ASN A 283 -24.36 -0.19 -12.02
N ARG A 284 -23.27 -0.02 -11.25
CA ARG A 284 -23.21 -0.44 -9.84
C ARG A 284 -23.89 0.52 -8.89
N TYR A 285 -23.79 1.83 -9.14
CA TYR A 285 -24.11 2.85 -8.14
C TYR A 285 -25.31 3.73 -8.46
N LYS A 286 -25.88 3.69 -9.68
CA LYS A 286 -26.99 4.55 -10.13
C LYS A 286 -28.24 4.48 -9.24
N ASP A 287 -28.48 3.33 -8.63
CA ASP A 287 -29.65 3.11 -7.77
C ASP A 287 -29.36 3.36 -6.27
N LYS A 288 -28.12 3.78 -5.95
CA LYS A 288 -27.75 4.13 -4.56
C LYS A 288 -28.24 5.53 -4.18
N PRO A 289 -28.68 5.75 -2.93
CA PRO A 289 -29.25 7.03 -2.50
C PRO A 289 -28.28 8.21 -2.60
N TYR A 290 -26.98 7.95 -2.65
CA TYR A 290 -25.92 8.96 -2.77
C TYR A 290 -25.41 9.18 -4.20
N TRP A 291 -26.06 8.60 -5.22
CA TRP A 291 -25.59 8.71 -6.62
C TRP A 291 -25.63 10.14 -7.16
N GLU A 292 -26.72 10.85 -6.94
CA GLU A 292 -26.85 12.26 -7.36
C GLU A 292 -25.82 13.17 -6.66
N GLU A 293 -25.57 12.93 -5.37
CA GLU A 293 -24.52 13.62 -4.62
C GLU A 293 -23.14 13.37 -5.27
N PHE A 294 -22.86 12.11 -5.60
CA PHE A 294 -21.61 11.73 -6.30
C PHE A 294 -21.47 12.47 -7.64
N LEU A 295 -22.48 12.46 -8.49
CA LEU A 295 -22.44 13.15 -9.78
C LEU A 295 -22.18 14.66 -9.64
N LYS A 296 -22.80 15.30 -8.65
CA LYS A 296 -22.57 16.72 -8.34
C LYS A 296 -21.11 16.98 -7.93
N GLN A 297 -20.58 16.16 -7.03
CA GLN A 297 -19.20 16.30 -6.55
C GLN A 297 -18.20 15.97 -7.68
N TYR A 298 -18.44 14.95 -8.47
CA TYR A 298 -17.61 14.58 -9.62
C TYR A 298 -17.48 15.73 -10.63
N ARG A 299 -18.62 16.35 -11.02
CA ARG A 299 -18.62 17.52 -11.92
C ARG A 299 -17.81 18.70 -11.34
N ARG A 300 -17.95 18.95 -10.03
CA ARG A 300 -17.19 19.99 -9.32
C ARG A 300 -15.69 19.70 -9.29
N GLN A 301 -15.30 18.51 -8.88
CA GLN A 301 -13.89 18.09 -8.79
C GLN A 301 -13.22 18.10 -10.17
N LYS A 302 -13.93 17.67 -11.21
CA LYS A 302 -13.45 17.71 -12.58
C LYS A 302 -13.12 19.15 -13.03
N LYS A 303 -13.95 20.14 -12.69
CA LYS A 303 -13.67 21.57 -12.97
C LYS A 303 -12.44 22.06 -12.21
N LEU A 304 -12.31 21.74 -10.93
CA LEU A 304 -11.17 22.15 -10.11
C LEU A 304 -9.84 21.53 -10.60
N PHE A 305 -9.88 20.29 -11.06
CA PHE A 305 -8.70 19.64 -11.64
C PHE A 305 -8.19 20.35 -12.90
N VAL A 306 -9.11 20.86 -13.74
CA VAL A 306 -8.75 21.67 -14.92
C VAL A 306 -7.97 22.91 -14.52
N ILE A 307 -8.48 23.63 -13.53
CA ILE A 307 -7.88 24.90 -13.06
C ILE A 307 -6.47 24.62 -12.51
N ARG A 308 -6.30 23.58 -11.71
CA ARG A 308 -5.00 23.18 -11.13
C ARG A 308 -3.98 22.76 -12.20
N ASP A 309 -4.41 22.00 -13.20
CA ASP A 309 -3.52 21.51 -14.27
C ASP A 309 -3.11 22.68 -15.20
N GLY A 310 -4.03 23.58 -15.49
CA GLY A 310 -3.73 24.83 -16.22
C GLY A 310 -2.74 25.74 -15.48
N ALA A 311 -2.92 25.92 -14.18
CA ALA A 311 -2.00 26.71 -13.35
C ALA A 311 -0.59 26.09 -13.28
N LYS A 312 -0.46 24.76 -13.17
CA LYS A 312 0.85 24.07 -13.21
C LYS A 312 1.56 24.24 -14.55
N LYS A 313 0.85 24.19 -15.69
CA LYS A 313 1.44 24.42 -17.02
C LYS A 313 1.94 25.84 -17.18
N VAL A 314 1.22 26.84 -16.66
CA VAL A 314 1.63 28.26 -16.71
C VAL A 314 2.86 28.51 -15.82
N LEU A 315 2.92 27.90 -14.63
CA LEU A 315 4.05 28.02 -13.71
C LEU A 315 5.29 27.22 -14.16
N GLY A 316 5.09 26.08 -14.83
CA GLY A 316 6.19 25.25 -15.38
C GLY A 316 6.77 25.81 -16.68
N ALA A 317 6.02 26.62 -17.43
CA ALA A 317 6.51 27.32 -18.64
C ALA A 317 7.32 28.60 -18.34
N LYS A 318 7.43 28.99 -17.05
CA LYS A 318 8.23 30.13 -16.56
C LYS A 318 9.55 29.72 -15.89
N ARG A 319 9.93 28.48 -16.01
CA ARG A 319 11.24 27.91 -15.60
C ARG A 319 11.87 27.27 -16.84
#